data_e10413e16f32ea39a11e8e973f2f5a77
#
_entry.id   e10413e16f32ea39a11e8e973f2f5a77
#
_cell.length_a   1.000
_cell.length_b   1.000
_cell.length_c   1.000
_cell.angle_alpha   90.00
_cell.angle_beta   90.00
_cell.angle_gamma   90.00
#
_symmetry.space_group_name_H-M   'P 1'
#
loop_
_entity.id
_entity.type
_entity.pdbx_description
1 polymer ?
#
loop_
_entity_poly.entity_id
_entity_poly.type
_entity_poly.pdbx_seq_one_letter_code
_entity_poly.pdbx_strand_id
1 'polypeptide(L)'
;MNLSRAIQEALVIILCYDKSAKGAEMVGGLISPRLYDPYYREIAEKAQQYYETYKKPPQEHTLDIIDQLKLLNPDSAEIYQRIYESMEQVKGGINHTYVLDQASLFVRHQRLKSAISQAIDLLQTDTPTAVPEAEKLLTDATKASVNLFDSGIRLADPKQALAFLDTDASYLPSGVKALSDIDVGPVRKGLHVFMAPPNRGKTWWLIHVAKSCVLHRYSVCHITLEMSAEKIAQRYIQSFFSISKRDAKYFHQVFDCDDAGQFLSLASVQVDNRPHFQQPRIKEHLIKLLKKLNNRPQLYIKQFPTGSLTVRELKAYLDGLEMSAGFVPDLLVVDYADIMKVDAANYRHSLGRLYEELRGLAVERNIAIATASQSNRDSLTAKVITEGGIAEDFSKVATADTIITYNQTAAEKDLGLARLFVAKARDDEVRRSVIISQMYGLGQFCMDSVKM
;
A
#
# COMPACT_ATOMS: atom_id res chain seq x y z
N MET A 1 21.52 -21.93 -13.25
CA MET A 1 20.60 -22.03 -14.39
C MET A 1 21.16 -21.10 -15.45
N ASN A 2 21.41 -21.58 -16.64
CA ASN A 2 21.83 -20.73 -17.76
C ASN A 2 20.62 -20.50 -18.65
N LEU A 3 20.57 -19.37 -19.36
CA LEU A 3 19.57 -19.15 -20.39
C LEU A 3 19.66 -20.27 -21.43
N SER A 4 18.53 -20.90 -21.76
CA SER A 4 18.54 -21.89 -22.83
C SER A 4 18.92 -21.22 -24.16
N ARG A 5 19.58 -21.97 -25.04
CA ARG A 5 20.02 -21.47 -26.35
C ARG A 5 18.85 -20.84 -27.13
N ALA A 6 17.66 -21.44 -27.06
CA ALA A 6 16.47 -20.94 -27.73
C ALA A 6 16.02 -19.57 -27.20
N ILE A 7 16.13 -19.35 -25.87
CA ILE A 7 15.79 -18.04 -25.27
C ILE A 7 16.83 -16.99 -25.61
N GLN A 8 18.14 -17.34 -25.61
CA GLN A 8 19.19 -16.42 -26.01
C GLN A 8 19.01 -15.96 -27.47
N GLU A 9 18.73 -16.90 -28.36
CA GLU A 9 18.45 -16.64 -29.78
C GLU A 9 17.23 -15.74 -29.96
N ALA A 10 16.13 -16.03 -29.26
CA ALA A 10 14.92 -15.21 -29.30
C ALA A 10 15.16 -13.78 -28.77
N LEU A 11 15.97 -13.60 -27.71
CA LEU A 11 16.35 -12.28 -27.21
C LEU A 11 17.18 -11.49 -28.21
N VAL A 12 18.14 -12.14 -28.87
CA VAL A 12 18.94 -11.50 -29.92
C VAL A 12 18.07 -11.15 -31.13
N ILE A 13 17.10 -11.97 -31.48
CA ILE A 13 16.11 -11.65 -32.53
C ILE A 13 15.31 -10.40 -32.15
N ILE A 14 14.84 -10.28 -30.90
CA ILE A 14 14.13 -9.08 -30.44
C ILE A 14 15.04 -7.85 -30.55
N LEU A 15 16.31 -7.94 -30.13
CA LEU A 15 17.27 -6.86 -30.26
C LEU A 15 17.48 -6.40 -31.71
N CYS A 16 17.51 -7.35 -32.64
CA CYS A 16 17.84 -7.07 -34.04
C CYS A 16 16.62 -6.69 -34.89
N TYR A 17 15.46 -7.30 -34.66
CA TYR A 17 14.34 -7.27 -35.61
C TYR A 17 13.03 -6.68 -35.07
N ASP A 18 12.96 -6.21 -33.79
CA ASP A 18 11.73 -5.64 -33.27
C ASP A 18 11.38 -4.32 -34.00
N LYS A 19 10.26 -4.33 -34.73
CA LYS A 19 9.81 -3.17 -35.52
C LYS A 19 9.41 -1.98 -34.66
N SER A 20 9.01 -2.22 -33.41
CA SER A 20 8.56 -1.16 -32.49
C SER A 20 9.72 -0.47 -31.78
N ALA A 21 10.92 -0.98 -31.87
CA ALA A 21 12.11 -0.59 -31.10
C ALA A 21 11.97 -0.76 -29.57
N LYS A 22 10.75 -0.96 -29.06
CA LYS A 22 10.48 -1.13 -27.61
C LYS A 22 11.03 -2.43 -27.04
N GLY A 23 10.89 -3.53 -27.79
CA GLY A 23 11.44 -4.82 -27.38
C GLY A 23 12.97 -4.78 -27.32
N ALA A 24 13.62 -4.13 -28.28
CA ALA A 24 15.07 -3.95 -28.28
C ALA A 24 15.54 -3.12 -27.07
N GLU A 25 14.85 -2.03 -26.75
CA GLU A 25 15.11 -1.22 -25.57
C GLU A 25 14.92 -2.01 -24.26
N MET A 26 13.82 -2.76 -24.17
CA MET A 26 13.52 -3.62 -23.01
C MET A 26 14.58 -4.70 -22.81
N VAL A 27 14.95 -5.44 -23.85
CA VAL A 27 15.98 -6.48 -23.77
C VAL A 27 17.32 -5.89 -23.40
N GLY A 28 17.72 -4.77 -24.02
CA GLY A 28 18.97 -4.06 -23.74
C GLY A 28 19.05 -3.56 -22.29
N GLY A 29 17.94 -3.09 -21.72
CA GLY A 29 17.86 -2.68 -20.32
C GLY A 29 17.74 -3.83 -19.32
N LEU A 30 17.20 -4.97 -19.75
CA LEU A 30 16.93 -6.11 -18.89
C LEU A 30 18.15 -7.02 -18.71
N ILE A 31 18.86 -7.32 -19.80
CA ILE A 31 19.91 -8.34 -19.83
C ILE A 31 21.24 -7.74 -20.28
N SER A 32 22.24 -7.83 -19.41
CA SER A 32 23.61 -7.51 -19.79
C SER A 32 24.13 -8.51 -20.83
N PRO A 33 24.83 -8.07 -21.88
CA PRO A 33 25.45 -8.97 -22.86
C PRO A 33 26.32 -10.05 -22.24
N ARG A 34 26.93 -9.80 -21.10
CA ARG A 34 27.78 -10.76 -20.36
C ARG A 34 27.05 -12.05 -19.92
N LEU A 35 25.71 -12.03 -19.93
CA LEU A 35 24.87 -13.18 -19.53
C LEU A 35 24.54 -14.13 -20.69
N TYR A 36 24.90 -13.76 -21.91
CA TYR A 36 24.78 -14.63 -23.08
C TYR A 36 26.00 -15.53 -23.25
N ASP A 37 25.82 -16.64 -23.95
CA ASP A 37 26.93 -17.46 -24.44
C ASP A 37 27.81 -16.67 -25.42
N PRO A 38 29.07 -16.99 -25.61
CA PRO A 38 30.04 -16.12 -26.31
C PRO A 38 29.56 -15.57 -27.66
N TYR A 39 29.00 -16.44 -28.52
CA TYR A 39 28.58 -16.02 -29.86
C TYR A 39 27.34 -15.13 -29.86
N TYR A 40 26.33 -15.45 -29.03
CA TYR A 40 25.15 -14.59 -28.83
C TYR A 40 25.50 -13.26 -28.16
N ARG A 41 26.51 -13.27 -27.28
CA ARG A 41 27.04 -12.06 -26.61
C ARG A 41 27.54 -11.06 -27.63
N GLU A 42 28.43 -11.49 -28.53
CA GLU A 42 29.03 -10.59 -29.51
C GLU A 42 27.99 -9.99 -30.45
N ILE A 43 26.99 -10.79 -30.88
CA ILE A 43 25.87 -10.27 -31.68
C ILE A 43 25.04 -9.29 -30.86
N ALA A 44 24.70 -9.59 -29.60
CA ALA A 44 23.91 -8.72 -28.73
C ALA A 44 24.65 -7.38 -28.45
N GLU A 45 25.94 -7.41 -28.18
CA GLU A 45 26.78 -6.20 -27.97
C GLU A 45 26.75 -5.28 -29.20
N LYS A 46 26.93 -5.85 -30.40
CA LYS A 46 26.88 -5.09 -31.63
C LYS A 46 25.49 -4.54 -31.92
N ALA A 47 24.43 -5.33 -31.70
CA ALA A 47 23.06 -4.88 -31.87
C ALA A 47 22.69 -3.76 -30.89
N GLN A 48 23.11 -3.85 -29.61
CA GLN A 48 22.91 -2.78 -28.64
C GLN A 48 23.69 -1.50 -29.02
N GLN A 49 24.95 -1.64 -29.43
CA GLN A 49 25.76 -0.50 -29.89
C GLN A 49 25.11 0.20 -31.11
N TYR A 50 24.56 -0.58 -32.02
CA TYR A 50 23.81 -0.04 -33.15
C TYR A 50 22.58 0.73 -32.68
N TYR A 51 21.80 0.14 -31.75
CA TYR A 51 20.61 0.77 -31.17
C TYR A 51 20.95 2.08 -30.43
N GLU A 52 22.03 2.09 -29.65
CA GLU A 52 22.48 3.29 -28.94
C GLU A 52 22.82 4.44 -29.89
N THR A 53 23.42 4.09 -31.05
CA THR A 53 23.83 5.07 -32.06
C THR A 53 22.66 5.59 -32.88
N TYR A 54 21.82 4.67 -33.39
CA TYR A 54 20.78 5.01 -34.38
C TYR A 54 19.36 5.08 -33.79
N LYS A 55 19.17 4.71 -32.53
CA LYS A 55 17.87 4.64 -31.84
C LYS A 55 16.83 3.76 -32.56
N LYS A 56 17.29 2.80 -33.34
CA LYS A 56 16.50 1.82 -34.08
C LYS A 56 17.23 0.46 -34.08
N PRO A 57 16.50 -0.66 -34.01
CA PRO A 57 17.09 -1.97 -34.20
C PRO A 57 17.75 -2.12 -35.57
N PRO A 58 18.77 -2.97 -35.71
CA PRO A 58 19.50 -3.16 -36.96
C PRO A 58 18.62 -3.57 -38.16
N GLN A 59 17.59 -4.39 -37.94
CA GLN A 59 16.74 -4.92 -39.00
C GLN A 59 17.56 -5.62 -40.10
N GLU A 60 17.49 -5.15 -41.32
CA GLU A 60 18.24 -5.68 -42.48
C GLU A 60 19.76 -5.54 -42.29
N HIS A 61 20.23 -4.56 -41.52
CA HIS A 61 21.65 -4.37 -41.17
C HIS A 61 22.20 -5.42 -40.19
N THR A 62 21.35 -6.36 -39.71
CA THR A 62 21.84 -7.49 -38.91
C THR A 62 22.84 -8.33 -39.69
N LEU A 63 22.66 -8.46 -41.01
CA LEU A 63 23.63 -9.14 -41.86
C LEU A 63 25.00 -8.46 -41.86
N ASP A 64 25.04 -7.13 -41.91
CA ASP A 64 26.30 -6.35 -41.85
C ASP A 64 27.04 -6.60 -40.52
N ILE A 65 26.30 -6.72 -39.43
CA ILE A 65 26.84 -7.04 -38.08
C ILE A 65 27.46 -8.44 -38.10
N ILE A 66 26.76 -9.40 -38.66
CA ILE A 66 27.22 -10.79 -38.76
C ILE A 66 28.47 -10.89 -39.63
N ASP A 67 28.50 -10.21 -40.78
CA ASP A 67 29.65 -10.22 -41.68
C ASP A 67 30.88 -9.54 -41.02
N GLN A 68 30.69 -8.49 -40.24
CA GLN A 68 31.78 -7.91 -39.45
C GLN A 68 32.32 -8.89 -38.40
N LEU A 69 31.45 -9.65 -37.70
CA LEU A 69 31.87 -10.65 -36.72
C LEU A 69 32.61 -11.84 -37.37
N LYS A 70 32.22 -12.28 -38.58
CA LYS A 70 32.94 -13.28 -39.35
C LYS A 70 34.34 -12.84 -39.73
N LEU A 71 34.49 -11.55 -40.12
CA LEU A 71 35.80 -10.97 -40.45
C LEU A 71 36.72 -10.87 -39.24
N LEU A 72 36.14 -10.55 -38.07
CA LEU A 72 36.89 -10.44 -36.82
C LEU A 72 37.26 -11.81 -36.23
N ASN A 73 36.47 -12.84 -36.49
CA ASN A 73 36.61 -14.17 -35.93
C ASN A 73 36.48 -15.24 -37.07
N PRO A 74 37.48 -15.40 -37.97
CA PRO A 74 37.38 -16.31 -39.12
C PRO A 74 37.14 -17.77 -38.75
N ASP A 75 37.72 -18.23 -37.63
CA ASP A 75 37.55 -19.59 -37.13
C ASP A 75 36.11 -19.92 -36.69
N SER A 76 35.33 -18.90 -36.39
CA SER A 76 33.94 -19.01 -35.93
C SER A 76 32.91 -18.56 -37.00
N ALA A 77 33.35 -18.24 -38.21
CA ALA A 77 32.51 -17.69 -39.24
C ALA A 77 31.29 -18.57 -39.61
N GLU A 78 31.47 -19.89 -39.64
CA GLU A 78 30.37 -20.82 -39.86
C GLU A 78 29.31 -20.80 -38.73
N ILE A 79 29.74 -20.57 -37.51
CA ILE A 79 28.83 -20.52 -36.35
C ILE A 79 27.93 -19.30 -36.44
N TYR A 80 28.52 -18.11 -36.73
CA TYR A 80 27.75 -16.87 -36.93
C TYR A 80 26.78 -17.00 -38.11
N GLN A 81 27.19 -17.63 -39.18
CA GLN A 81 26.32 -17.88 -40.34
C GLN A 81 25.11 -18.75 -39.96
N ARG A 82 25.33 -19.85 -39.24
CA ARG A 82 24.24 -20.74 -38.79
C ARG A 82 23.29 -20.01 -37.81
N ILE A 83 23.82 -19.20 -36.90
CA ILE A 83 22.99 -18.40 -35.98
C ILE A 83 22.12 -17.42 -36.78
N TYR A 84 22.68 -16.73 -37.76
CA TYR A 84 21.95 -15.81 -38.62
C TYR A 84 20.82 -16.51 -39.39
N GLU A 85 21.12 -17.63 -40.03
CA GLU A 85 20.13 -18.42 -40.75
C GLU A 85 18.97 -18.93 -39.85
N SER A 86 19.31 -19.39 -38.66
CA SER A 86 18.33 -19.74 -37.63
C SER A 86 17.44 -18.57 -37.22
N MET A 87 18.06 -17.41 -36.95
CA MET A 87 17.33 -16.20 -36.61
C MET A 87 16.38 -15.75 -37.72
N GLU A 88 16.80 -15.80 -38.97
CA GLU A 88 15.98 -15.47 -40.15
C GLU A 88 14.74 -16.37 -40.28
N GLN A 89 14.89 -17.66 -39.97
CA GLN A 89 13.79 -18.63 -40.05
C GLN A 89 12.74 -18.40 -38.93
N VAL A 90 13.17 -17.98 -37.74
CA VAL A 90 12.33 -17.94 -36.53
C VAL A 90 11.79 -16.54 -36.20
N LYS A 91 12.39 -15.46 -36.77
CA LYS A 91 12.07 -14.06 -36.43
C LYS A 91 10.59 -13.67 -36.50
N GLY A 92 9.79 -14.36 -37.35
CA GLY A 92 8.36 -14.07 -37.50
C GLY A 92 7.44 -14.78 -36.50
N GLY A 93 7.95 -15.72 -35.71
CA GLY A 93 7.13 -16.58 -34.82
C GLY A 93 7.39 -16.41 -33.33
N ILE A 94 8.16 -15.42 -32.92
CA ILE A 94 8.56 -15.25 -31.52
C ILE A 94 7.42 -14.66 -30.67
N ASN A 95 7.11 -15.34 -29.57
CA ASN A 95 6.26 -14.78 -28.53
C ASN A 95 7.10 -13.89 -27.60
N HIS A 96 7.11 -12.58 -27.86
CA HIS A 96 7.89 -11.58 -27.12
C HIS A 96 7.60 -11.62 -25.61
N THR A 97 6.33 -11.74 -25.22
CA THR A 97 5.94 -11.76 -23.79
C THR A 97 6.56 -12.97 -23.08
N TYR A 98 6.44 -14.16 -23.66
CA TYR A 98 7.03 -15.36 -23.07
C TYR A 98 8.55 -15.27 -22.93
N VAL A 99 9.24 -14.76 -23.96
CA VAL A 99 10.71 -14.63 -23.95
C VAL A 99 11.16 -13.63 -22.87
N LEU A 100 10.47 -12.51 -22.76
CA LEU A 100 10.76 -11.49 -21.73
C LEU A 100 10.48 -12.00 -20.32
N ASP A 101 9.42 -12.78 -20.12
CA ASP A 101 9.11 -13.42 -18.83
C ASP A 101 10.22 -14.39 -18.41
N GLN A 102 10.67 -15.27 -19.33
CA GLN A 102 11.76 -16.20 -19.05
C GLN A 102 13.09 -15.47 -18.77
N ALA A 103 13.36 -14.41 -19.51
CA ALA A 103 14.54 -13.58 -19.31
C ALA A 103 14.49 -12.87 -17.93
N SER A 104 13.34 -12.36 -17.54
CA SER A 104 13.12 -11.73 -16.24
C SER A 104 13.35 -12.69 -15.07
N LEU A 105 12.80 -13.91 -15.17
CA LEU A 105 13.05 -14.98 -14.19
C LEU A 105 14.53 -15.32 -14.06
N PHE A 106 15.23 -15.41 -15.19
CA PHE A 106 16.67 -15.69 -15.23
C PHE A 106 17.47 -14.56 -14.56
N VAL A 107 17.21 -13.29 -14.91
CA VAL A 107 17.90 -12.14 -14.32
C VAL A 107 17.67 -12.07 -12.82
N ARG A 108 16.44 -12.32 -12.36
CA ARG A 108 16.11 -12.40 -10.94
C ARG A 108 16.93 -13.48 -10.23
N HIS A 109 17.01 -14.66 -10.82
CA HIS A 109 17.81 -15.77 -10.28
C HIS A 109 19.30 -15.40 -10.20
N GLN A 110 19.86 -14.77 -11.24
CA GLN A 110 21.28 -14.36 -11.25
C GLN A 110 21.57 -13.28 -10.20
N ARG A 111 20.67 -12.29 -10.08
CA ARG A 111 20.79 -11.23 -9.05
C ARG A 111 20.76 -11.82 -7.65
N LEU A 112 19.85 -12.72 -7.37
CA LEU A 112 19.75 -13.38 -6.07
C LEU A 112 21.00 -14.21 -5.78
N LYS A 113 21.50 -14.98 -6.77
CA LYS A 113 22.74 -15.75 -6.65
C LYS A 113 23.95 -14.85 -6.35
N SER A 114 24.07 -13.72 -7.06
CA SER A 114 25.13 -12.74 -6.82
C SER A 114 25.03 -12.12 -5.44
N ALA A 115 23.84 -11.76 -4.99
CA ALA A 115 23.61 -11.18 -3.67
C ALA A 115 23.95 -12.18 -2.56
N ILE A 116 23.59 -13.44 -2.71
CA ILE A 116 23.97 -14.50 -1.75
C ILE A 116 25.49 -14.64 -1.66
N SER A 117 26.20 -14.68 -2.81
CA SER A 117 27.67 -14.77 -2.81
C SER A 117 28.28 -13.56 -2.11
N GLN A 118 27.85 -12.35 -2.43
CA GLN A 118 28.37 -11.12 -1.79
C GLN A 118 28.02 -11.05 -0.30
N ALA A 119 26.83 -11.53 0.10
CA ALA A 119 26.45 -11.60 1.51
C ALA A 119 27.34 -12.58 2.29
N ILE A 120 27.70 -13.71 1.69
CA ILE A 120 28.66 -14.66 2.29
C ILE A 120 30.03 -13.98 2.46
N ASP A 121 30.53 -13.30 1.44
CA ASP A 121 31.81 -12.59 1.50
C ASP A 121 31.80 -11.50 2.59
N LEU A 122 30.71 -10.74 2.72
CA LEU A 122 30.54 -9.73 3.78
C LEU A 122 30.53 -10.37 5.17
N LEU A 123 29.82 -11.46 5.36
CA LEU A 123 29.74 -12.16 6.66
C LEU A 123 31.07 -12.77 7.10
N GLN A 124 31.98 -12.99 6.15
CA GLN A 124 33.37 -13.48 6.47
C GLN A 124 34.28 -12.36 6.96
N THR A 125 33.89 -11.08 6.82
CA THR A 125 34.75 -9.93 7.20
C THR A 125 34.76 -9.62 8.69
N ASP A 126 33.92 -10.27 9.50
CA ASP A 126 33.82 -10.15 10.97
C ASP A 126 33.67 -8.68 11.47
N THR A 127 33.11 -7.80 10.62
CA THR A 127 32.87 -6.38 10.95
C THR A 127 31.50 -6.20 11.62
N PRO A 128 31.34 -5.23 12.54
CA PRO A 128 30.05 -4.99 13.20
C PRO A 128 28.92 -4.61 12.23
N THR A 129 29.25 -4.14 11.01
CA THR A 129 28.29 -3.76 9.97
C THR A 129 27.99 -4.89 8.98
N ALA A 130 28.71 -6.02 9.03
CA ALA A 130 28.59 -7.11 8.06
C ALA A 130 27.17 -7.69 8.01
N VAL A 131 26.55 -7.96 9.16
CA VAL A 131 25.19 -8.52 9.22
C VAL A 131 24.13 -7.57 8.66
N PRO A 132 24.02 -6.31 9.10
CA PRO A 132 23.07 -5.35 8.51
C PRO A 132 23.26 -5.10 7.01
N GLU A 133 24.52 -5.11 6.54
CA GLU A 133 24.82 -4.91 5.12
C GLU A 133 24.44 -6.14 4.30
N ALA A 134 24.71 -7.35 4.78
CA ALA A 134 24.29 -8.59 4.14
C ALA A 134 22.75 -8.72 4.08
N GLU A 135 22.05 -8.42 5.17
CA GLU A 135 20.58 -8.39 5.21
C GLU A 135 20.00 -7.39 4.21
N LYS A 136 20.58 -6.19 4.13
CA LYS A 136 20.18 -5.18 3.16
C LYS A 136 20.35 -5.67 1.73
N LEU A 137 21.53 -6.26 1.41
CA LEU A 137 21.86 -6.75 0.08
C LEU A 137 20.89 -7.85 -0.37
N LEU A 138 20.57 -8.81 0.50
CA LEU A 138 19.61 -9.88 0.22
C LEU A 138 18.18 -9.35 0.08
N THR A 139 17.79 -8.40 0.93
CA THR A 139 16.50 -7.75 0.84
C THR A 139 16.33 -6.98 -0.46
N ASP A 140 17.34 -6.20 -0.85
CA ASP A 140 17.32 -5.45 -2.11
C ASP A 140 17.27 -6.39 -3.34
N ALA A 141 17.98 -7.52 -3.28
CA ALA A 141 17.94 -8.52 -4.35
C ALA A 141 16.60 -9.26 -4.47
N THR A 142 15.91 -9.51 -3.37
CA THR A 142 14.58 -10.13 -3.37
C THR A 142 13.49 -9.17 -3.80
N LYS A 143 13.61 -7.89 -3.43
CA LYS A 143 12.67 -6.82 -3.80
C LYS A 143 12.85 -6.29 -5.22
N ALA A 144 14.05 -6.45 -5.79
CA ALA A 144 14.29 -6.18 -7.20
C ALA A 144 13.53 -7.20 -8.07
N SER A 145 12.19 -7.17 -7.99
CA SER A 145 11.39 -7.69 -9.08
C SER A 145 11.85 -6.95 -10.33
N VAL A 146 12.28 -7.71 -11.33
CA VAL A 146 12.43 -7.16 -12.67
C VAL A 146 11.00 -6.80 -13.07
N ASN A 147 10.61 -5.57 -12.76
CA ASN A 147 9.37 -5.04 -13.29
C ASN A 147 9.57 -5.04 -14.80
N LEU A 148 8.90 -5.95 -15.48
CA LEU A 148 8.62 -5.79 -16.90
C LEU A 148 8.15 -4.36 -17.04
N PHE A 149 8.77 -3.61 -17.95
CA PHE A 149 8.45 -2.21 -18.19
C PHE A 149 6.94 -2.03 -18.22
N ASP A 150 6.37 -1.44 -17.17
CA ASP A 150 4.96 -1.08 -17.13
C ASP A 150 4.76 0.15 -18.01
N SER A 151 4.25 -0.07 -19.21
CA SER A 151 3.94 1.02 -20.14
C SER A 151 2.74 1.88 -19.68
N GLY A 152 2.13 1.56 -18.55
CA GLY A 152 0.88 2.16 -18.12
C GLY A 152 -0.33 1.75 -18.98
N ILE A 153 -1.45 2.41 -18.77
CA ILE A 153 -2.71 2.12 -19.48
C ILE A 153 -2.70 2.79 -20.85
N ARG A 154 -2.84 1.98 -21.91
CA ARG A 154 -3.02 2.49 -23.26
C ARG A 154 -4.52 2.68 -23.55
N LEU A 155 -5.00 3.92 -23.64
CA LEU A 155 -6.41 4.22 -23.90
C LEU A 155 -6.94 3.66 -25.25
N ALA A 156 -6.07 3.45 -26.22
CA ALA A 156 -6.43 2.80 -27.50
C ALA A 156 -6.62 1.28 -27.38
N ASP A 157 -6.31 0.66 -26.23
CA ASP A 157 -6.63 -0.73 -25.93
C ASP A 157 -7.90 -0.77 -25.07
N PRO A 158 -9.07 -1.17 -25.61
CA PRO A 158 -10.33 -1.16 -24.88
C PRO A 158 -10.31 -2.04 -23.61
N LYS A 159 -9.57 -3.16 -23.62
CA LYS A 159 -9.48 -4.04 -22.46
C LYS A 159 -8.73 -3.40 -21.31
N GLN A 160 -7.61 -2.73 -21.60
CA GLN A 160 -6.87 -2.00 -20.57
C GLN A 160 -7.61 -0.74 -20.12
N ALA A 161 -8.17 0.00 -21.09
CA ALA A 161 -8.87 1.25 -20.83
C ALA A 161 -10.12 1.07 -19.95
N LEU A 162 -10.85 -0.05 -20.12
CA LEU A 162 -12.08 -0.34 -19.41
C LEU A 162 -11.92 -1.30 -18.23
N ALA A 163 -10.70 -1.74 -17.93
CA ALA A 163 -10.43 -2.65 -16.81
C ALA A 163 -10.91 -2.09 -15.46
N PHE A 164 -11.06 -0.77 -15.31
CA PHE A 164 -11.61 -0.16 -14.10
C PHE A 164 -13.10 -0.49 -13.88
N LEU A 165 -13.86 -0.82 -14.93
CA LEU A 165 -15.26 -1.23 -14.81
C LEU A 165 -15.39 -2.63 -14.19
N ASP A 166 -14.37 -3.47 -14.36
CA ASP A 166 -14.31 -4.81 -13.80
C ASP A 166 -13.72 -4.83 -12.37
N THR A 167 -13.06 -3.75 -11.97
CA THR A 167 -12.58 -3.56 -10.62
C THR A 167 -13.63 -2.79 -9.84
N ASP A 168 -14.26 -3.45 -8.87
CA ASP A 168 -14.98 -2.72 -7.82
C ASP A 168 -14.03 -1.68 -7.24
N ALA A 169 -14.23 -0.42 -7.60
CA ALA A 169 -13.60 0.72 -6.92
C ALA A 169 -14.22 0.82 -5.52
N SER A 170 -14.16 -0.28 -4.77
CA SER A 170 -14.83 -0.41 -3.50
C SER A 170 -14.03 0.35 -2.47
N TYR A 171 -14.64 1.40 -1.97
CA TYR A 171 -14.25 2.00 -0.71
C TYR A 171 -14.29 0.92 0.37
N LEU A 172 -13.24 0.80 1.15
CA LEU A 172 -13.30 -0.01 2.35
C LEU A 172 -14.33 0.61 3.31
N PRO A 173 -15.10 -0.18 4.03
CA PRO A 173 -16.18 0.33 4.86
C PRO A 173 -15.65 1.19 6.01
N SER A 174 -16.08 2.44 6.06
CA SER A 174 -15.76 3.35 7.17
C SER A 174 -16.47 2.97 8.48
N GLY A 175 -17.57 2.22 8.39
CA GLY A 175 -18.45 1.90 9.52
C GLY A 175 -19.42 3.03 9.88
N VAL A 176 -19.44 4.11 9.11
CA VAL A 176 -20.38 5.22 9.25
C VAL A 176 -21.29 5.24 8.02
N LYS A 177 -22.56 4.84 8.22
CA LYS A 177 -23.50 4.70 7.09
C LYS A 177 -23.62 5.97 6.26
N ALA A 178 -23.79 7.11 6.92
CA ALA A 178 -23.95 8.39 6.22
C ALA A 178 -22.70 8.84 5.43
N LEU A 179 -21.51 8.36 5.76
CA LEU A 179 -20.30 8.53 4.93
C LEU A 179 -20.30 7.54 3.76
N SER A 180 -20.69 6.29 3.98
CA SER A 180 -20.79 5.29 2.91
C SER A 180 -21.84 5.68 1.87
N ASP A 181 -22.96 6.29 2.29
CA ASP A 181 -24.01 6.77 1.40
C ASP A 181 -23.57 7.96 0.50
N ILE A 182 -22.37 8.50 0.71
CA ILE A 182 -21.75 9.55 -0.10
C ILE A 182 -20.37 9.13 -0.58
N ASP A 183 -20.12 7.83 -0.71
CA ASP A 183 -18.89 7.21 -1.20
C ASP A 183 -17.60 7.69 -0.52
N VAL A 184 -17.66 8.01 0.78
CA VAL A 184 -16.52 8.45 1.58
C VAL A 184 -16.05 7.33 2.51
N GLY A 185 -14.90 6.76 2.21
CA GLY A 185 -14.25 5.72 2.99
C GLY A 185 -12.80 5.53 2.58
N PRO A 186 -12.04 4.65 3.25
CA PRO A 186 -10.69 4.34 2.83
C PRO A 186 -10.70 3.62 1.48
N VAL A 187 -9.84 4.05 0.55
CA VAL A 187 -9.62 3.40 -0.75
C VAL A 187 -8.22 2.83 -0.86
N ARG A 188 -8.06 1.76 -1.63
CA ARG A 188 -6.74 1.23 -1.94
C ARG A 188 -5.91 2.28 -2.68
N LYS A 189 -4.58 2.24 -2.47
CA LYS A 189 -3.63 3.23 -3.00
C LYS A 189 -3.87 4.65 -2.48
N GLY A 190 -4.69 4.82 -1.45
CA GLY A 190 -5.05 6.10 -0.85
C GLY A 190 -4.58 6.26 0.58
N LEU A 191 -4.35 7.53 0.96
CA LEU A 191 -4.02 7.97 2.31
C LEU A 191 -5.20 8.76 2.90
N HIS A 192 -5.75 8.25 4.01
CA HIS A 192 -6.91 8.81 4.71
C HIS A 192 -6.49 9.39 6.04
N VAL A 193 -6.81 10.65 6.26
CA VAL A 193 -6.41 11.39 7.47
C VAL A 193 -7.64 11.81 8.26
N PHE A 194 -7.68 11.42 9.51
CA PHE A 194 -8.68 11.87 10.46
C PHE A 194 -8.11 12.94 11.38
N MET A 195 -8.65 14.13 11.29
CA MET A 195 -8.18 15.27 12.08
C MET A 195 -9.10 15.55 13.25
N ALA A 196 -8.54 15.54 14.45
CA ALA A 196 -9.29 15.84 15.67
C ALA A 196 -8.41 16.54 16.70
N PRO A 197 -8.99 17.38 17.58
CA PRO A 197 -8.30 17.92 18.74
C PRO A 197 -7.78 16.82 19.68
N PRO A 198 -6.86 17.14 20.59
CA PRO A 198 -6.41 16.20 21.62
C PRO A 198 -7.59 15.60 22.39
N ASN A 199 -7.51 14.32 22.73
CA ASN A 199 -8.50 13.60 23.54
C ASN A 199 -9.94 13.57 22.95
N ARG A 200 -10.08 13.73 21.62
CA ARG A 200 -11.37 13.74 20.91
C ARG A 200 -11.58 12.50 20.04
N GLY A 201 -11.04 11.35 20.45
CA GLY A 201 -11.43 10.06 19.89
C GLY A 201 -10.68 9.62 18.62
N LYS A 202 -9.49 10.19 18.27
CA LYS A 202 -8.67 9.76 17.11
C LYS A 202 -8.48 8.25 17.06
N THR A 203 -7.93 7.66 18.11
CA THR A 203 -7.75 6.20 18.22
C THR A 203 -9.07 5.42 18.10
N TRP A 204 -10.17 5.95 18.65
CA TRP A 204 -11.49 5.31 18.54
C TRP A 204 -12.03 5.32 17.11
N TRP A 205 -11.80 6.39 16.36
CA TRP A 205 -12.09 6.43 14.93
C TRP A 205 -11.32 5.36 14.16
N LEU A 206 -9.98 5.32 14.36
CA LEU A 206 -9.12 4.33 13.69
C LEU A 206 -9.53 2.89 14.02
N ILE A 207 -9.87 2.61 15.28
CA ILE A 207 -10.39 1.31 15.72
C ILE A 207 -11.75 1.01 15.06
N HIS A 208 -12.62 2.01 14.92
CA HIS A 208 -13.95 1.85 14.33
C HIS A 208 -13.87 1.48 12.86
N VAL A 209 -13.05 2.19 12.08
CA VAL A 209 -12.81 1.87 10.66
C VAL A 209 -12.18 0.48 10.53
N ALA A 210 -11.15 0.19 11.31
CA ALA A 210 -10.50 -1.12 11.29
C ALA A 210 -11.47 -2.26 11.66
N LYS A 211 -12.31 -2.07 12.69
CA LYS A 211 -13.36 -3.01 13.05
C LYS A 211 -14.32 -3.25 11.89
N SER A 212 -14.79 -2.18 11.26
CA SER A 212 -15.69 -2.28 10.11
C SER A 212 -15.05 -3.08 8.97
N CYS A 213 -13.79 -2.82 8.64
CA CYS A 213 -13.06 -3.58 7.64
C CYS A 213 -12.98 -5.08 7.99
N VAL A 214 -12.60 -5.43 9.22
CA VAL A 214 -12.55 -6.83 9.66
C VAL A 214 -13.93 -7.52 9.58
N LEU A 215 -15.00 -6.82 9.95
CA LEU A 215 -16.36 -7.37 9.86
C LEU A 215 -16.79 -7.60 8.41
N HIS A 216 -16.28 -6.83 7.46
CA HIS A 216 -16.48 -6.98 6.01
C HIS A 216 -15.41 -7.83 5.32
N ARG A 217 -14.64 -8.62 6.08
CA ARG A 217 -13.64 -9.58 5.59
C ARG A 217 -12.37 -8.99 4.98
N TYR A 218 -11.99 -7.76 5.36
CA TYR A 218 -10.71 -7.18 5.02
C TYR A 218 -9.67 -7.43 6.12
N SER A 219 -8.44 -7.72 5.72
CA SER A 219 -7.29 -7.89 6.62
C SER A 219 -6.76 -6.53 7.08
N VAL A 220 -6.48 -6.39 8.37
CA VAL A 220 -6.06 -5.11 8.95
C VAL A 220 -4.76 -5.25 9.74
N CYS A 221 -3.83 -4.33 9.52
CA CYS A 221 -2.66 -4.14 10.38
C CYS A 221 -2.78 -2.80 11.12
N HIS A 222 -2.78 -2.81 12.45
CA HIS A 222 -2.84 -1.61 13.29
C HIS A 222 -1.50 -1.37 13.98
N ILE A 223 -0.83 -0.31 13.56
CA ILE A 223 0.41 0.18 14.17
C ILE A 223 0.04 1.25 15.20
N THR A 224 0.46 1.06 16.44
CA THR A 224 0.28 2.06 17.50
C THR A 224 1.62 2.61 17.96
N LEU A 225 1.69 3.94 18.10
CA LEU A 225 2.86 4.70 18.54
C LEU A 225 2.59 5.48 19.85
N GLU A 226 1.30 5.62 20.21
CA GLU A 226 0.88 6.37 21.40
C GLU A 226 0.48 5.46 22.56
N MET A 227 -0.17 4.34 22.25
CA MET A 227 -0.70 3.42 23.26
C MET A 227 -0.03 2.05 23.18
N SER A 228 -0.04 1.29 24.30
CA SER A 228 0.43 -0.09 24.26
C SER A 228 -0.50 -0.99 23.45
N ALA A 229 0.06 -2.03 22.83
CA ALA A 229 -0.68 -3.00 22.01
C ALA A 229 -1.82 -3.65 22.81
N GLU A 230 -1.63 -3.92 24.11
CA GLU A 230 -2.63 -4.53 24.98
C GLU A 230 -3.82 -3.57 25.19
N LYS A 231 -3.57 -2.26 25.34
CA LYS A 231 -4.65 -1.26 25.47
C LYS A 231 -5.43 -1.13 24.17
N ILE A 232 -4.77 -1.18 23.02
CA ILE A 232 -5.44 -1.21 21.71
C ILE A 232 -6.25 -2.49 21.56
N ALA A 233 -5.71 -3.65 21.88
CA ALA A 233 -6.44 -4.92 21.86
C ALA A 233 -7.67 -4.90 22.77
N GLN A 234 -7.56 -4.33 23.98
CA GLN A 234 -8.69 -4.12 24.89
C GLN A 234 -9.78 -3.25 24.26
N ARG A 235 -9.40 -2.15 23.59
CA ARG A 235 -10.36 -1.29 22.88
C ARG A 235 -11.03 -2.00 21.71
N TYR A 236 -10.31 -2.84 20.97
CA TYR A 236 -10.92 -3.68 19.93
C TYR A 236 -11.95 -4.64 20.52
N ILE A 237 -11.62 -5.34 21.62
CA ILE A 237 -12.56 -6.23 22.32
C ILE A 237 -13.81 -5.45 22.77
N GLN A 238 -13.64 -4.27 23.35
CA GLN A 238 -14.77 -3.40 23.68
C GLN A 238 -15.62 -3.07 22.46
N SER A 239 -14.97 -2.67 21.36
CA SER A 239 -15.67 -2.24 20.15
C SER A 239 -16.38 -3.38 19.43
N PHE A 240 -15.74 -4.55 19.28
CA PHE A 240 -16.35 -5.72 18.62
C PHE A 240 -17.55 -6.27 19.37
N PHE A 241 -17.49 -6.31 20.71
CA PHE A 241 -18.46 -7.02 21.53
C PHE A 241 -19.32 -6.11 22.41
N SER A 242 -19.19 -4.80 22.27
CA SER A 242 -19.90 -3.82 23.09
C SER A 242 -19.75 -4.07 24.60
N ILE A 243 -18.53 -4.39 25.04
CA ILE A 243 -18.22 -4.67 26.45
C ILE A 243 -17.86 -3.38 27.17
N SER A 244 -18.47 -3.14 28.31
CA SER A 244 -18.19 -1.97 29.11
C SER A 244 -16.98 -2.17 30.03
N LYS A 245 -16.38 -1.07 30.48
CA LYS A 245 -15.32 -1.13 31.50
C LYS A 245 -15.86 -1.44 32.88
N ARG A 246 -17.10 -1.00 33.17
CA ARG A 246 -17.75 -1.06 34.49
C ARG A 246 -19.22 -1.42 34.29
N ASP A 247 -19.84 -1.88 35.35
CA ASP A 247 -21.28 -1.98 35.40
C ASP A 247 -21.89 -0.59 35.48
N ALA A 248 -22.57 -0.17 34.41
CA ALA A 248 -23.19 1.13 34.28
C ALA A 248 -24.31 1.10 33.25
N LYS A 249 -25.27 1.99 33.43
CA LYS A 249 -26.31 2.26 32.43
C LYS A 249 -25.73 3.18 31.36
N TYR A 250 -26.04 2.89 30.12
CA TYR A 250 -25.60 3.65 28.97
C TYR A 250 -26.79 4.16 28.17
N PHE A 251 -26.67 5.32 27.61
CA PHE A 251 -27.67 5.92 26.72
C PHE A 251 -27.00 6.29 25.41
N HIS A 252 -27.66 6.05 24.30
CA HIS A 252 -27.23 6.57 23.02
C HIS A 252 -28.37 7.21 22.27
N GLN A 253 -28.05 8.10 21.37
CA GLN A 253 -29.02 8.77 20.54
C GLN A 253 -29.21 7.96 19.26
N VAL A 254 -30.45 7.85 18.79
CA VAL A 254 -30.87 7.25 17.53
C VAL A 254 -31.51 8.36 16.71
N PHE A 255 -31.14 8.43 15.45
CA PHE A 255 -31.71 9.39 14.51
C PHE A 255 -32.95 8.78 13.85
N ASP A 256 -34.06 9.48 13.96
CA ASP A 256 -35.27 9.17 13.19
C ASP A 256 -35.23 10.00 11.89
N CYS A 257 -35.42 9.34 10.76
CA CYS A 257 -35.29 9.94 9.44
C CYS A 257 -36.52 9.59 8.60
N ASP A 258 -36.89 10.44 7.67
CA ASP A 258 -37.90 10.14 6.66
C ASP A 258 -37.40 9.14 5.60
N ASP A 259 -38.28 8.77 4.68
CA ASP A 259 -37.97 7.84 3.59
C ASP A 259 -36.87 8.36 2.64
N ALA A 260 -36.62 9.66 2.62
CA ALA A 260 -35.55 10.31 1.88
C ALA A 260 -34.22 10.39 2.68
N GLY A 261 -34.21 9.88 3.93
CA GLY A 261 -33.05 9.90 4.83
C GLY A 261 -32.80 11.28 5.46
N GLN A 262 -33.79 12.19 5.46
CA GLN A 262 -33.69 13.49 6.14
C GLN A 262 -34.00 13.33 7.64
N PHE A 263 -33.24 14.02 8.45
CA PHE A 263 -33.39 14.00 9.91
C PHE A 263 -34.75 14.57 10.33
N LEU A 264 -35.49 13.79 11.12
CA LEU A 264 -36.79 14.20 11.71
C LEU A 264 -36.67 14.48 13.19
N SER A 265 -36.13 13.54 13.97
CA SER A 265 -36.08 13.65 15.41
C SER A 265 -34.90 12.88 16.02
N LEU A 266 -34.66 13.10 17.29
CA LEU A 266 -33.63 12.43 18.10
C LEU A 266 -34.29 11.69 19.26
N ALA A 267 -34.08 10.37 19.33
CA ALA A 267 -34.55 9.53 20.42
C ALA A 267 -33.38 9.04 21.27
N SER A 268 -33.56 9.05 22.59
CA SER A 268 -32.58 8.50 23.53
C SER A 268 -32.95 7.07 23.90
N VAL A 269 -32.08 6.12 23.64
CA VAL A 269 -32.27 4.69 23.94
C VAL A 269 -31.34 4.26 25.07
N GLN A 270 -31.91 3.66 26.10
CA GLN A 270 -31.14 3.07 27.19
C GLN A 270 -30.64 1.69 26.81
N VAL A 271 -29.40 1.40 27.16
CA VAL A 271 -28.76 0.11 26.94
C VAL A 271 -28.40 -0.49 28.31
N ASP A 272 -29.10 -1.55 28.70
CA ASP A 272 -28.90 -2.23 29.96
C ASP A 272 -28.21 -3.58 29.78
N ASN A 273 -27.79 -4.19 30.91
CA ASN A 273 -27.30 -5.55 31.01
C ASN A 273 -26.16 -5.92 30.05
N ARG A 274 -25.24 -5.00 29.81
CA ARG A 274 -24.06 -5.29 28.99
C ARG A 274 -22.97 -5.99 29.80
N PRO A 275 -22.27 -6.98 29.20
CA PRO A 275 -21.08 -7.56 29.84
C PRO A 275 -20.06 -6.47 30.16
N HIS A 276 -19.36 -6.60 31.27
CA HIS A 276 -18.29 -5.68 31.65
C HIS A 276 -17.02 -6.42 32.09
N PHE A 277 -15.85 -5.77 31.98
CA PHE A 277 -14.56 -6.43 32.26
C PHE A 277 -14.39 -6.88 33.71
N GLN A 278 -15.14 -6.35 34.65
CA GLN A 278 -15.10 -6.73 36.05
C GLN A 278 -16.05 -7.90 36.39
N GLN A 279 -16.84 -8.38 35.42
CA GLN A 279 -17.80 -9.47 35.62
C GLN A 279 -17.07 -10.80 35.89
N PRO A 280 -17.52 -11.61 36.86
CA PRO A 280 -16.99 -12.95 37.04
C PRO A 280 -17.04 -13.76 35.74
N ARG A 281 -16.00 -14.56 35.47
CA ARG A 281 -15.86 -15.39 34.27
C ARG A 281 -15.90 -14.64 32.92
N ILE A 282 -15.69 -13.31 32.91
CA ILE A 282 -15.67 -12.55 31.65
C ILE A 282 -14.61 -13.11 30.68
N LYS A 283 -13.47 -13.59 31.19
CA LYS A 283 -12.42 -14.19 30.37
C LYS A 283 -12.90 -15.39 29.55
N GLU A 284 -13.67 -16.28 30.16
CA GLU A 284 -14.27 -17.46 29.48
C GLU A 284 -15.24 -17.01 28.39
N HIS A 285 -16.08 -16.01 28.72
CA HIS A 285 -17.01 -15.41 27.75
C HIS A 285 -16.27 -14.80 26.55
N LEU A 286 -15.22 -14.03 26.81
CA LEU A 286 -14.40 -13.41 25.77
C LEU A 286 -13.70 -14.44 24.88
N ILE A 287 -13.19 -15.53 25.43
CA ILE A 287 -12.58 -16.61 24.65
C ILE A 287 -13.61 -17.20 23.66
N LYS A 288 -14.85 -17.42 24.10
CA LYS A 288 -15.93 -17.92 23.23
C LYS A 288 -16.26 -16.92 22.10
N LEU A 289 -16.28 -15.63 22.41
CA LEU A 289 -16.54 -14.58 21.42
C LEU A 289 -15.40 -14.45 20.42
N LEU A 290 -14.16 -14.46 20.88
CA LEU A 290 -12.97 -14.38 20.02
C LEU A 290 -12.86 -15.58 19.06
N LYS A 291 -13.26 -16.80 19.53
CA LYS A 291 -13.33 -17.97 18.64
C LYS A 291 -14.30 -17.77 17.47
N LYS A 292 -15.37 -16.98 17.64
CA LYS A 292 -16.30 -16.66 16.54
C LYS A 292 -15.69 -15.71 15.50
N LEU A 293 -14.67 -14.95 15.89
CA LEU A 293 -13.91 -14.09 14.95
C LEU A 293 -12.82 -14.86 14.18
N ASN A 294 -12.50 -16.10 14.59
CA ASN A 294 -11.40 -16.87 13.99
C ASN A 294 -11.59 -17.19 12.50
N ASN A 295 -12.83 -17.15 11.99
CA ASN A 295 -13.17 -17.31 10.58
C ASN A 295 -13.18 -15.98 9.80
N ARG A 296 -12.77 -14.88 10.44
CA ARG A 296 -12.64 -13.55 9.83
C ARG A 296 -11.19 -13.30 9.42
N PRO A 297 -10.94 -12.35 8.51
CA PRO A 297 -9.60 -11.88 8.21
C PRO A 297 -8.87 -11.44 9.47
N GLN A 298 -7.57 -11.58 9.45
CA GLN A 298 -6.73 -11.34 10.62
C GLN A 298 -6.59 -9.84 10.90
N LEU A 299 -6.52 -9.52 12.19
CA LEU A 299 -6.17 -8.19 12.69
C LEU A 299 -4.86 -8.31 13.46
N TYR A 300 -3.79 -7.73 12.93
CA TYR A 300 -2.51 -7.61 13.63
C TYR A 300 -2.39 -6.25 14.30
N ILE A 301 -1.96 -6.25 15.55
CA ILE A 301 -1.69 -5.04 16.34
C ILE A 301 -0.21 -5.05 16.71
N LYS A 302 0.52 -4.01 16.32
CA LYS A 302 1.93 -3.86 16.63
C LYS A 302 2.21 -2.49 17.24
N GLN A 303 2.88 -2.51 18.39
CA GLN A 303 3.38 -1.30 19.02
C GLN A 303 4.81 -1.02 18.59
N PHE A 304 5.09 0.25 18.32
CA PHE A 304 6.45 0.79 18.23
C PHE A 304 6.60 1.96 19.22
N PRO A 305 7.81 2.21 19.72
CA PRO A 305 8.04 3.39 20.57
C PRO A 305 7.77 4.69 19.82
N THR A 306 7.22 5.67 20.52
CA THR A 306 6.98 7.01 19.98
C THR A 306 8.28 7.61 19.41
N GLY A 307 8.23 8.17 18.20
CA GLY A 307 9.39 8.81 17.55
C GLY A 307 10.45 7.84 17.01
N SER A 308 10.23 6.52 17.06
CA SER A 308 11.23 5.54 16.58
C SER A 308 10.96 5.02 15.16
N LEU A 309 9.70 4.94 14.74
CA LEU A 309 9.30 4.28 13.49
C LEU A 309 9.47 5.19 12.27
N THR A 310 10.24 4.76 11.30
CA THR A 310 10.31 5.32 9.95
C THR A 310 9.40 4.54 8.99
N VAL A 311 9.05 5.12 7.83
CA VAL A 311 8.31 4.39 6.77
C VAL A 311 9.11 3.20 6.25
N ARG A 312 10.43 3.29 6.22
CA ARG A 312 11.31 2.18 5.83
C ARG A 312 11.20 0.99 6.80
N GLU A 313 11.22 1.24 8.11
CA GLU A 313 11.05 0.19 9.13
C GLU A 313 9.64 -0.40 9.10
N LEU A 314 8.64 0.45 8.82
CA LEU A 314 7.26 0.02 8.60
C LEU A 314 7.14 -0.93 7.40
N LYS A 315 7.80 -0.60 6.27
CA LYS A 315 7.88 -1.50 5.10
C LYS A 315 8.53 -2.83 5.46
N ALA A 316 9.65 -2.80 6.15
CA ALA A 316 10.35 -4.03 6.58
C ALA A 316 9.49 -4.89 7.51
N TYR A 317 8.72 -4.28 8.41
CA TYR A 317 7.78 -5.00 9.26
C TYR A 317 6.65 -5.68 8.45
N LEU A 318 6.08 -4.98 7.47
CA LEU A 318 5.05 -5.55 6.58
C LEU A 318 5.61 -6.69 5.72
N ASP A 319 6.84 -6.57 5.20
CA ASP A 319 7.55 -7.65 4.51
C ASP A 319 7.72 -8.87 5.42
N GLY A 320 8.11 -8.64 6.68
CA GLY A 320 8.24 -9.69 7.68
C GLY A 320 6.91 -10.42 7.98
N LEU A 321 5.78 -9.70 8.05
CA LEU A 321 4.45 -10.30 8.21
C LEU A 321 4.05 -11.14 6.99
N GLU A 322 4.33 -10.64 5.79
CA GLU A 322 4.04 -11.38 4.55
C GLU A 322 4.86 -12.67 4.48
N MET A 323 6.17 -12.59 4.77
CA MET A 323 7.07 -13.75 4.72
C MET A 323 6.77 -14.79 5.82
N SER A 324 6.48 -14.35 7.05
CA SER A 324 6.33 -15.25 8.20
C SER A 324 4.93 -15.80 8.39
N ALA A 325 3.90 -15.03 8.02
CA ALA A 325 2.50 -15.36 8.26
C ALA A 325 1.64 -15.39 6.99
N GLY A 326 2.22 -15.10 5.81
CA GLY A 326 1.45 -14.93 4.57
C GLY A 326 0.43 -13.80 4.65
N PHE A 327 0.67 -12.81 5.53
CA PHE A 327 -0.29 -11.77 5.83
C PHE A 327 0.01 -10.49 5.06
N VAL A 328 -0.94 -10.09 4.22
CA VAL A 328 -0.94 -8.80 3.52
C VAL A 328 -2.19 -8.02 3.96
N PRO A 329 -2.06 -6.82 4.55
CA PRO A 329 -3.21 -6.03 4.94
C PRO A 329 -3.92 -5.41 3.74
N ASP A 330 -5.25 -5.30 3.81
CA ASP A 330 -6.06 -4.44 2.94
C ASP A 330 -6.05 -3.01 3.46
N LEU A 331 -6.06 -2.87 4.80
CA LEU A 331 -5.99 -1.61 5.52
C LEU A 331 -4.82 -1.60 6.50
N LEU A 332 -3.93 -0.62 6.34
CA LEU A 332 -2.91 -0.29 7.32
C LEU A 332 -3.37 0.92 8.14
N VAL A 333 -3.48 0.75 9.44
CA VAL A 333 -3.76 1.83 10.39
C VAL A 333 -2.46 2.26 11.07
N VAL A 334 -2.20 3.56 11.08
CA VAL A 334 -1.07 4.16 11.80
C VAL A 334 -1.61 5.14 12.84
N ASP A 335 -1.55 4.80 14.10
CA ASP A 335 -2.06 5.61 15.23
C ASP A 335 -0.89 6.23 16.02
N TYR A 336 -0.48 7.45 15.69
CA TYR A 336 -0.79 8.29 14.54
C TYR A 336 0.49 8.81 13.87
N ALA A 337 0.41 9.21 12.61
CA ALA A 337 1.59 9.51 11.79
C ALA A 337 2.45 10.66 12.32
N ASP A 338 1.87 11.70 12.95
CA ASP A 338 2.61 12.87 13.41
C ASP A 338 3.67 12.57 14.49
N ILE A 339 3.61 11.40 15.13
CA ILE A 339 4.58 10.93 16.14
C ILE A 339 5.50 9.82 15.63
N MET A 340 5.53 9.57 14.32
CA MET A 340 6.58 8.79 13.69
C MET A 340 7.92 9.55 13.72
N LYS A 341 9.00 8.89 13.36
CA LYS A 341 10.33 9.50 13.32
C LYS A 341 10.44 10.50 12.19
N VAL A 342 10.68 11.77 12.53
CA VAL A 342 10.94 12.88 11.61
C VAL A 342 12.19 13.64 12.03
N ASP A 343 12.81 14.38 11.11
CA ASP A 343 13.92 15.26 11.43
C ASP A 343 13.42 16.48 12.20
N ALA A 344 13.91 16.65 13.43
CA ALA A 344 13.53 17.74 14.31
C ALA A 344 14.01 19.12 13.80
N ALA A 345 15.12 19.19 13.07
CA ALA A 345 15.66 20.43 12.54
C ALA A 345 14.78 21.06 11.46
N ASN A 346 14.09 20.20 10.67
CA ASN A 346 13.18 20.61 9.60
C ASN A 346 11.80 19.97 9.75
N TYR A 347 11.23 20.05 10.95
CA TYR A 347 10.04 19.29 11.34
C TYR A 347 8.88 19.36 10.33
N ARG A 348 8.47 20.57 9.90
CA ARG A 348 7.34 20.73 8.95
C ARG A 348 7.61 20.08 7.60
N HIS A 349 8.81 20.25 7.06
CA HIS A 349 9.22 19.65 5.78
C HIS A 349 9.28 18.12 5.87
N SER A 350 9.86 17.62 6.96
CA SER A 350 9.99 16.19 7.22
C SER A 350 8.64 15.52 7.44
N LEU A 351 7.70 16.25 8.07
CA LEU A 351 6.34 15.75 8.26
C LEU A 351 5.57 15.67 6.94
N GLY A 352 5.68 16.67 6.06
CA GLY A 352 5.11 16.61 4.71
C GLY A 352 5.63 15.42 3.92
N ARG A 353 6.95 15.23 3.95
CA ARG A 353 7.62 14.09 3.31
C ARG A 353 7.17 12.74 3.86
N LEU A 354 6.95 12.64 5.17
CA LEU A 354 6.41 11.44 5.81
C LEU A 354 5.04 11.05 5.24
N TYR A 355 4.15 12.02 5.05
CA TYR A 355 2.82 11.78 4.45
C TYR A 355 2.93 11.38 2.97
N GLU A 356 3.85 11.96 2.21
CA GLU A 356 4.17 11.55 0.84
C GLU A 356 4.68 10.10 0.79
N GLU A 357 5.59 9.73 1.69
CA GLU A 357 6.12 8.37 1.79
C GLU A 357 5.05 7.36 2.20
N LEU A 358 4.14 7.71 3.14
CA LEU A 358 2.99 6.86 3.50
C LEU A 358 2.04 6.67 2.31
N ARG A 359 1.74 7.74 1.57
CA ARG A 359 0.92 7.63 0.36
C ARG A 359 1.62 6.80 -0.72
N GLY A 360 2.93 6.97 -0.89
CA GLY A 360 3.76 6.13 -1.76
C GLY A 360 3.68 4.65 -1.38
N LEU A 361 3.73 4.35 -0.08
CA LEU A 361 3.57 2.98 0.44
C LEU A 361 2.19 2.40 0.13
N ALA A 362 1.12 3.21 0.23
CA ALA A 362 -0.24 2.78 -0.12
C ALA A 362 -0.33 2.35 -1.60
N VAL A 363 0.27 3.14 -2.51
CA VAL A 363 0.32 2.85 -3.95
C VAL A 363 1.16 1.61 -4.24
N GLU A 364 2.38 1.54 -3.67
CA GLU A 364 3.33 0.45 -3.88
C GLU A 364 2.75 -0.92 -3.48
N ARG A 365 1.98 -0.96 -2.39
CA ARG A 365 1.41 -2.19 -1.84
C ARG A 365 -0.04 -2.45 -2.23
N ASN A 366 -0.66 -1.53 -2.96
CA ASN A 366 -2.08 -1.59 -3.29
C ASN A 366 -2.99 -1.74 -2.05
N ILE A 367 -2.69 -1.01 -0.98
CA ILE A 367 -3.42 -1.03 0.29
C ILE A 367 -4.03 0.34 0.58
N ALA A 368 -5.03 0.41 1.46
CA ALA A 368 -5.48 1.65 2.06
C ALA A 368 -4.63 1.97 3.30
N ILE A 369 -4.28 3.24 3.52
CA ILE A 369 -3.65 3.68 4.76
C ILE A 369 -4.56 4.68 5.45
N ALA A 370 -4.91 4.41 6.71
CA ALA A 370 -5.65 5.32 7.56
C ALA A 370 -4.77 5.79 8.73
N THR A 371 -4.70 7.09 8.91
CA THR A 371 -4.00 7.70 10.05
C THR A 371 -4.80 8.82 10.67
N ALA A 372 -4.37 9.28 11.83
CA ALA A 372 -4.91 10.46 12.46
C ALA A 372 -3.87 11.58 12.49
N SER A 373 -4.35 12.80 12.62
CA SER A 373 -3.54 14.00 12.86
C SER A 373 -4.18 14.86 13.92
N GLN A 374 -3.35 15.57 14.67
CA GLN A 374 -3.84 16.49 15.68
C GLN A 374 -4.12 17.85 15.02
N SER A 375 -5.32 18.40 15.23
CA SER A 375 -5.65 19.75 14.81
C SER A 375 -5.14 20.79 15.82
N ASN A 376 -4.98 22.03 15.37
CA ASN A 376 -4.51 23.15 16.20
C ASN A 376 -5.41 23.45 17.39
N ARG A 377 -4.87 24.16 18.39
CA ARG A 377 -5.63 24.56 19.59
C ARG A 377 -6.81 25.47 19.27
N ASP A 378 -6.71 26.32 18.25
CA ASP A 378 -7.79 27.24 17.83
C ASP A 378 -9.01 26.47 17.30
N SER A 379 -8.82 25.25 16.82
CA SER A 379 -9.92 24.37 16.41
C SER A 379 -10.76 23.81 17.57
N LEU A 380 -10.32 23.97 18.82
CA LEU A 380 -11.12 23.59 20.00
C LEU A 380 -12.36 24.48 20.20
N THR A 381 -12.34 25.71 19.73
CA THR A 381 -13.43 26.71 19.84
C THR A 381 -14.20 26.89 18.54
N ALA A 382 -13.67 26.39 17.44
CA ALA A 382 -14.34 26.48 16.14
C ALA A 382 -15.58 25.60 16.08
N LYS A 383 -16.71 26.15 15.58
CA LYS A 383 -17.93 25.34 15.34
C LYS A 383 -17.71 24.22 14.33
N VAL A 384 -16.88 24.45 13.32
CA VAL A 384 -16.45 23.48 12.31
C VAL A 384 -15.00 23.74 11.96
N ILE A 385 -14.16 22.70 12.00
CA ILE A 385 -12.79 22.74 11.49
C ILE A 385 -12.88 22.59 9.98
N THR A 386 -12.75 23.70 9.26
CA THR A 386 -12.72 23.76 7.80
C THR A 386 -11.27 23.69 7.31
N GLU A 387 -11.08 23.65 5.98
CA GLU A 387 -9.75 23.69 5.36
C GLU A 387 -8.87 24.83 5.85
N GLY A 388 -9.45 26.00 6.17
CA GLY A 388 -8.73 27.16 6.74
C GLY A 388 -8.18 26.93 8.15
N GLY A 389 -8.83 26.08 8.97
CA GLY A 389 -8.33 25.69 10.31
C GLY A 389 -7.25 24.60 10.26
N ILE A 390 -7.02 24.02 9.10
CA ILE A 390 -5.99 23.02 8.81
C ILE A 390 -4.69 23.72 8.34
N ALA A 391 -4.73 25.02 8.05
CA ALA A 391 -3.74 25.81 7.33
C ALA A 391 -2.31 25.82 7.89
N GLU A 392 -2.08 25.42 9.13
CA GLU A 392 -0.70 25.30 9.66
C GLU A 392 0.06 24.07 9.13
N ASP A 393 -0.64 23.09 8.54
CA ASP A 393 -0.06 21.88 7.99
C ASP A 393 -0.57 21.56 6.57
N PHE A 394 -0.50 22.57 5.70
CA PHE A 394 -0.95 22.48 4.29
C PHE A 394 -0.33 21.28 3.54
N SER A 395 0.88 20.88 3.90
CA SER A 395 1.55 19.73 3.27
C SER A 395 0.84 18.38 3.50
N LYS A 396 0.25 18.18 4.69
CA LYS A 396 -0.56 16.98 4.99
C LYS A 396 -1.84 16.96 4.17
N VAL A 397 -2.49 18.13 4.07
CA VAL A 397 -3.73 18.31 3.30
C VAL A 397 -3.51 18.07 1.81
N ALA A 398 -2.39 18.54 1.27
CA ALA A 398 -2.06 18.38 -0.13
C ALA A 398 -1.92 16.90 -0.52
N THR A 399 -1.27 16.10 0.33
CA THR A 399 -0.92 14.70 0.03
C THR A 399 -2.05 13.71 0.27
N ALA A 400 -2.88 13.92 1.29
CA ALA A 400 -3.99 13.02 1.63
C ALA A 400 -5.03 12.95 0.52
N ASP A 401 -5.58 11.76 0.28
CA ASP A 401 -6.70 11.55 -0.66
C ASP A 401 -8.05 11.92 -0.02
N THR A 402 -8.22 11.61 1.27
CA THR A 402 -9.41 11.99 2.04
C THR A 402 -9.02 12.59 3.38
N ILE A 403 -9.70 13.67 3.78
CA ILE A 403 -9.56 14.28 5.11
C ILE A 403 -10.94 14.44 5.73
N ILE A 404 -11.10 13.84 6.92
CA ILE A 404 -12.30 13.98 7.72
C ILE A 404 -11.92 14.70 9.01
N THR A 405 -12.64 15.78 9.34
CA THR A 405 -12.43 16.51 10.60
C THR A 405 -13.52 16.17 11.61
N TYR A 406 -13.13 16.06 12.86
CA TYR A 406 -14.02 15.78 13.98
C TYR A 406 -14.34 17.07 14.73
N ASN A 407 -15.63 17.34 14.88
CA ASN A 407 -16.16 18.53 15.49
C ASN A 407 -17.18 18.16 16.58
N GLN A 408 -17.05 18.75 17.75
CA GLN A 408 -17.93 18.45 18.89
C GLN A 408 -17.97 19.63 19.87
N THR A 409 -19.14 20.20 20.10
CA THR A 409 -19.39 21.17 21.17
C THR A 409 -19.54 20.46 22.52
N ALA A 410 -19.53 21.21 23.60
CA ALA A 410 -19.77 20.65 24.94
C ALA A 410 -21.18 20.03 25.06
N ALA A 411 -22.21 20.70 24.54
CA ALA A 411 -23.57 20.17 24.54
C ALA A 411 -23.72 18.89 23.71
N GLU A 412 -23.10 18.82 22.55
CA GLU A 412 -23.07 17.58 21.74
C GLU A 412 -22.36 16.45 22.46
N LYS A 413 -21.27 16.75 23.16
CA LYS A 413 -20.55 15.75 23.96
C LYS A 413 -21.42 15.16 25.08
N ASP A 414 -22.17 16.00 25.77
CA ASP A 414 -23.07 15.57 26.85
C ASP A 414 -24.20 14.66 26.32
N LEU A 415 -24.64 14.88 25.08
CA LEU A 415 -25.61 14.05 24.40
C LEU A 415 -24.99 12.81 23.72
N GLY A 416 -23.66 12.68 23.70
CA GLY A 416 -22.98 11.62 22.96
C GLY A 416 -23.05 11.80 21.44
N LEU A 417 -23.13 13.04 20.96
CA LEU A 417 -23.16 13.38 19.54
C LEU A 417 -21.83 13.99 19.09
N ALA A 418 -21.52 13.87 17.80
CA ALA A 418 -20.42 14.56 17.15
C ALA A 418 -20.69 14.77 15.67
N ARG A 419 -19.97 15.68 15.06
CA ARG A 419 -20.04 15.98 13.63
C ARG A 419 -18.74 15.60 12.95
N LEU A 420 -18.87 14.86 11.85
CA LEU A 420 -17.78 14.58 10.92
C LEU A 420 -17.96 15.50 9.72
N PHE A 421 -16.92 16.23 9.35
CA PHE A 421 -16.92 17.09 8.19
C PHE A 421 -15.88 16.57 7.18
N VAL A 422 -16.32 16.30 5.95
CA VAL A 422 -15.46 15.89 4.85
C VAL A 422 -14.78 17.14 4.29
N ALA A 423 -13.58 17.40 4.75
CA ALA A 423 -12.80 18.56 4.35
C ALA A 423 -12.12 18.36 2.99
N LYS A 424 -11.78 17.11 2.64
CA LYS A 424 -11.21 16.73 1.34
C LYS A 424 -11.67 15.33 0.96
N ALA A 425 -12.08 15.15 -0.29
CA ALA A 425 -12.20 13.87 -0.97
C ALA A 425 -11.70 14.09 -2.40
N ARG A 426 -10.83 13.17 -2.90
CA ARG A 426 -10.18 13.37 -4.21
C ARG A 426 -11.14 13.11 -5.36
N ASP A 427 -12.05 12.14 -5.18
CA ASP A 427 -12.94 11.63 -6.23
C ASP A 427 -14.40 12.03 -6.03
N ASP A 428 -14.70 12.89 -5.04
CA ASP A 428 -16.07 13.23 -4.69
C ASP A 428 -16.25 14.68 -4.25
N GLU A 429 -17.54 15.12 -4.14
CA GLU A 429 -17.90 16.44 -3.66
C GLU A 429 -17.48 16.63 -2.19
N VAL A 430 -16.71 17.67 -1.96
CA VAL A 430 -16.26 18.10 -0.63
C VAL A 430 -17.30 18.95 0.09
N ARG A 431 -17.11 19.17 1.42
CA ARG A 431 -17.89 20.05 2.31
C ARG A 431 -19.24 19.48 2.75
N ARG A 432 -19.30 18.16 2.90
CA ARG A 432 -20.47 17.52 3.51
C ARG A 432 -20.23 17.26 4.99
N SER A 433 -21.28 17.43 5.79
CA SER A 433 -21.29 17.14 7.21
C SER A 433 -22.17 15.94 7.52
N VAL A 434 -21.74 15.13 8.47
CA VAL A 434 -22.47 13.98 8.99
C VAL A 434 -22.52 14.08 10.51
N ILE A 435 -23.70 13.91 11.10
CA ILE A 435 -23.82 13.75 12.56
C ILE A 435 -23.74 12.26 12.90
N ILE A 436 -23.00 11.96 13.97
CA ILE A 436 -22.90 10.61 14.52
C ILE A 436 -23.33 10.59 15.97
N SER A 437 -23.93 9.50 16.41
CA SER A 437 -24.11 9.21 17.82
C SER A 437 -23.02 8.27 18.33
N GLN A 438 -22.52 8.50 19.54
CA GLN A 438 -21.34 7.86 20.11
C GLN A 438 -21.63 7.23 21.46
N MET A 439 -20.94 6.10 21.77
CA MET A 439 -21.01 5.48 23.08
C MET A 439 -19.65 4.88 23.48
N TYR A 440 -18.70 5.74 23.85
CA TYR A 440 -17.36 5.31 24.23
C TYR A 440 -17.31 4.35 25.43
N GLY A 441 -18.30 4.39 26.31
CA GLY A 441 -18.42 3.44 27.42
C GLY A 441 -18.49 1.99 26.95
N LEU A 442 -19.07 1.75 25.78
CA LEU A 442 -19.16 0.44 25.10
C LEU A 442 -18.16 0.32 23.92
N GLY A 443 -17.22 1.25 23.80
CA GLY A 443 -16.22 1.22 22.72
C GLY A 443 -16.78 1.55 21.34
N GLN A 444 -17.94 2.22 21.26
CA GLN A 444 -18.57 2.56 19.99
C GLN A 444 -18.31 4.02 19.62
N PHE A 445 -17.54 4.22 18.53
CA PHE A 445 -17.31 5.55 17.97
C PHE A 445 -18.53 6.07 17.21
N CYS A 446 -19.20 5.20 16.48
CA CYS A 446 -20.44 5.49 15.78
C CYS A 446 -21.46 4.37 16.06
N MET A 447 -22.61 4.75 16.60
CA MET A 447 -23.77 3.88 16.80
C MET A 447 -24.79 4.08 15.70
N ASP A 448 -24.97 5.35 15.30
CA ASP A 448 -25.90 5.77 14.27
C ASP A 448 -25.37 7.05 13.59
N SER A 449 -25.84 7.33 12.38
CA SER A 449 -25.35 8.47 11.61
C SER A 449 -26.41 9.02 10.63
N VAL A 450 -26.41 10.33 10.43
CA VAL A 450 -27.30 11.02 9.50
C VAL A 450 -26.55 12.11 8.73
N LYS A 451 -26.94 12.35 7.48
CA LYS A 451 -26.42 13.48 6.67
C LYS A 451 -27.02 14.79 7.20
N MET A 452 -26.22 15.87 7.13
CA MET A 452 -26.68 17.23 7.41
C MET A 452 -26.98 17.99 6.13
#